data_3356bf78bbc6565a8562375846c4be08
#
_entry.id   3356bf78bbc6565a8562375846c4be08
#
_cell.length_a   1.000
_cell.length_b   1.000
_cell.length_c   1.000
_cell.angle_alpha   90.00
_cell.angle_beta   90.00
_cell.angle_gamma   90.00
#
_symmetry.space_group_name_H-M   'P 1'
#
loop_
_entity.id
_entity.type
_entity.pdbx_description
1 polymer ?
#
loop_
_entity_poly.entity_id
_entity_poly.type
_entity_poly.pdbx_seq_one_letter_code
_entity_poly.pdbx_strand_id
1 'polypeptide(L)'
;MGRAILAAVVVTLVLRAFVGALLVALVAGAASPPGATPAAPGVALVELFTSEGCSSCPPADALLERLVHEAEGSGRRVYGVSLHVDYWDQLGWRDRFSSAAVTRRQSQYARRFGLKSIYTPEVVVNGDGECVGSNAGAVQGQIDRALSHASQLTPGLSVSAEGQELRVRCDVPHPPKGATLNVAWVQSSAFSAPDAGENGGRTLRHVNVARDLKTVDLGAGFHDVIVLHRPEVQDGEVIAWVQAADQGSVLGAGAVAVRAQAAAH
;
A
#
# COMPACT_ATOMS: atom_id res chain seq x y z
N MET A 1 -28.49 31.87 -77.39
CA MET A 1 -27.89 30.79 -76.63
C MET A 1 -26.84 31.25 -75.55
N GLY A 2 -26.51 32.53 -75.45
CA GLY A 2 -25.46 33.00 -74.54
C GLY A 2 -25.90 33.40 -73.11
N ARG A 3 -27.20 33.61 -72.85
CA ARG A 3 -27.66 34.11 -71.52
C ARG A 3 -27.96 33.00 -70.48
N ALA A 4 -28.23 31.79 -70.92
CA ALA A 4 -28.55 30.68 -70.01
C ALA A 4 -27.28 30.02 -69.35
N ILE A 5 -26.14 30.08 -70.02
CA ILE A 5 -24.88 29.48 -69.55
C ILE A 5 -24.23 30.32 -68.42
N LEU A 6 -24.38 31.65 -68.45
CA LEU A 6 -23.82 32.56 -67.46
C LEU A 6 -24.54 32.47 -66.11
N ALA A 7 -25.87 32.24 -66.12
CA ALA A 7 -26.62 32.07 -64.86
C ALA A 7 -26.34 30.78 -64.15
N ALA A 8 -26.04 29.67 -64.84
CA ALA A 8 -25.72 28.39 -64.24
C ALA A 8 -24.32 28.38 -63.56
N VAL A 9 -23.35 29.10 -64.13
CA VAL A 9 -21.97 29.18 -63.56
C VAL A 9 -21.93 30.01 -62.25
N VAL A 10 -22.71 31.11 -62.21
CA VAL A 10 -22.77 31.99 -61.05
C VAL A 10 -23.45 31.30 -59.86
N VAL A 11 -24.53 30.55 -60.07
CA VAL A 11 -25.25 29.81 -59.05
C VAL A 11 -24.37 28.70 -58.48
N THR A 12 -23.58 28.01 -59.31
CA THR A 12 -22.69 26.90 -58.84
C THR A 12 -21.47 27.42 -58.03
N LEU A 13 -20.96 28.61 -58.36
CA LEU A 13 -19.87 29.24 -57.62
C LEU A 13 -20.34 29.79 -56.27
N VAL A 14 -21.51 30.35 -56.16
CA VAL A 14 -22.08 30.87 -54.91
C VAL A 14 -22.42 29.71 -53.95
N LEU A 15 -22.96 28.59 -54.48
CA LEU A 15 -23.31 27.44 -53.68
C LEU A 15 -22.04 26.70 -53.08
N ARG A 16 -20.91 26.69 -53.83
CA ARG A 16 -19.63 26.15 -53.34
C ARG A 16 -18.99 27.04 -52.30
N ALA A 17 -19.15 28.35 -52.34
CA ALA A 17 -18.63 29.27 -51.33
C ALA A 17 -19.37 29.15 -50.00
N PHE A 18 -20.68 28.87 -49.97
CA PHE A 18 -21.46 28.67 -48.75
C PHE A 18 -21.24 27.30 -48.11
N VAL A 19 -20.97 26.22 -48.85
CA VAL A 19 -20.66 24.90 -48.31
C VAL A 19 -19.24 24.87 -47.74
N GLY A 20 -18.28 25.62 -48.31
CA GLY A 20 -16.94 25.75 -47.77
C GLY A 20 -16.88 26.54 -46.46
N ALA A 21 -17.74 27.54 -46.26
CA ALA A 21 -17.77 28.34 -45.03
C ALA A 21 -18.49 27.61 -43.87
N LEU A 22 -19.39 26.66 -44.16
CA LEU A 22 -20.11 25.91 -43.12
C LEU A 22 -19.31 24.71 -42.57
N LEU A 23 -18.26 24.23 -43.26
CA LEU A 23 -17.41 23.14 -42.84
C LEU A 23 -16.20 23.58 -42.02
N VAL A 24 -15.86 24.87 -41.95
CA VAL A 24 -14.76 25.41 -41.17
C VAL A 24 -15.18 25.79 -39.72
N ALA A 25 -16.48 25.91 -39.46
CA ALA A 25 -17.00 26.35 -38.17
C ALA A 25 -17.26 25.19 -37.14
N LEU A 26 -17.00 23.91 -37.48
CA LEU A 26 -17.30 22.77 -36.61
C LEU A 26 -16.06 22.09 -36.01
N VAL A 27 -14.89 22.70 -36.14
CA VAL A 27 -13.69 22.30 -35.35
C VAL A 27 -13.37 23.39 -34.32
N ALA A 28 -14.40 23.89 -33.64
CA ALA A 28 -14.20 24.51 -32.34
C ALA A 28 -13.87 23.38 -31.37
N GLY A 29 -12.59 23.18 -31.12
CA GLY A 29 -12.11 22.18 -30.20
C GLY A 29 -12.88 22.25 -28.88
N ALA A 30 -13.41 21.13 -28.47
CA ALA A 30 -13.79 20.95 -27.09
C ALA A 30 -12.52 21.16 -26.25
N ALA A 31 -12.31 22.38 -25.77
CA ALA A 31 -11.34 22.67 -24.74
C ALA A 31 -11.74 21.79 -23.56
N SER A 32 -10.97 20.77 -23.29
CA SER A 32 -11.09 20.00 -22.04
C SER A 32 -11.07 20.99 -20.88
N PRO A 33 -11.95 20.87 -19.90
CA PRO A 33 -11.95 21.77 -18.76
C PRO A 33 -10.56 21.74 -18.10
N PRO A 34 -9.95 22.90 -17.80
CA PRO A 34 -8.67 22.94 -17.14
C PRO A 34 -8.83 22.37 -15.73
N GLY A 35 -8.06 21.31 -15.39
CA GLY A 35 -7.75 21.05 -14.01
C GLY A 35 -8.34 19.85 -13.30
N ALA A 36 -8.70 18.75 -13.95
CA ALA A 36 -8.74 17.49 -13.23
C ALA A 36 -7.29 16.98 -13.05
N THR A 37 -6.69 17.27 -11.90
CA THR A 37 -5.47 16.57 -11.47
C THR A 37 -5.77 15.08 -11.58
N PRO A 38 -4.94 14.27 -12.28
CA PRO A 38 -5.18 12.84 -12.35
C PRO A 38 -5.32 12.29 -10.93
N ALA A 39 -6.40 11.56 -10.67
CA ALA A 39 -6.59 10.93 -9.37
C ALA A 39 -5.35 10.09 -9.06
N ALA A 40 -4.83 10.20 -7.84
CA ALA A 40 -3.67 9.41 -7.44
C ALA A 40 -4.00 7.90 -7.60
N PRO A 41 -3.09 7.11 -8.18
CA PRO A 41 -3.35 5.69 -8.38
C PRO A 41 -3.67 5.00 -7.05
N GLY A 42 -4.50 3.97 -7.10
CA GLY A 42 -4.90 3.20 -5.92
C GLY A 42 -3.69 2.59 -5.21
N VAL A 43 -3.87 2.26 -3.95
CA VAL A 43 -2.85 1.62 -3.11
C VAL A 43 -3.46 0.43 -2.38
N ALA A 44 -2.70 -0.63 -2.20
CA ALA A 44 -3.06 -1.76 -1.35
C ALA A 44 -1.98 -1.96 -0.28
N LEU A 45 -2.35 -1.78 0.99
CA LEU A 45 -1.57 -2.21 2.14
C LEU A 45 -2.06 -3.60 2.55
N VAL A 46 -1.16 -4.57 2.56
CA VAL A 46 -1.43 -5.96 2.95
C VAL A 46 -0.74 -6.22 4.28
N GLU A 47 -1.51 -6.33 5.34
CA GLU A 47 -1.04 -6.68 6.68
C GLU A 47 -1.28 -8.19 6.90
N LEU A 48 -0.21 -8.97 6.96
CA LEU A 48 -0.26 -10.40 7.28
C LEU A 48 0.05 -10.60 8.76
N PHE A 49 -0.93 -11.05 9.55
CA PHE A 49 -0.75 -11.52 10.91
C PHE A 49 -0.36 -13.00 10.89
N THR A 50 0.87 -13.28 11.35
CA THR A 50 1.53 -14.59 11.26
C THR A 50 2.30 -14.91 12.53
N SER A 51 2.89 -16.09 12.62
CA SER A 51 3.81 -16.48 13.70
C SER A 51 4.67 -17.67 13.25
N GLU A 52 5.92 -17.73 13.72
CA GLU A 52 6.81 -18.91 13.58
C GLU A 52 6.22 -20.15 14.27
N GLY A 53 5.40 -19.96 15.32
CA GLY A 53 4.73 -21.05 16.05
C GLY A 53 3.52 -21.66 15.34
N CYS A 54 3.00 -21.02 14.29
CA CYS A 54 1.75 -21.40 13.60
C CYS A 54 2.04 -22.28 12.38
N SER A 55 1.64 -23.55 12.39
CA SER A 55 1.92 -24.52 11.31
C SER A 55 1.16 -24.22 10.01
N SER A 56 0.05 -23.49 10.06
CA SER A 56 -0.73 -23.06 8.89
C SER A 56 -0.26 -21.74 8.28
N CYS A 57 0.70 -21.05 8.90
CA CYS A 57 1.19 -19.75 8.46
C CYS A 57 2.16 -19.76 7.26
N PRO A 58 3.08 -20.73 7.10
CA PRO A 58 4.09 -20.68 6.03
C PRO A 58 3.52 -20.54 4.60
N PRO A 59 2.36 -21.10 4.23
CA PRO A 59 1.77 -20.84 2.91
C PRO A 59 1.34 -19.37 2.72
N ALA A 60 0.93 -18.67 3.79
CA ALA A 60 0.57 -17.25 3.73
C ALA A 60 1.82 -16.37 3.64
N ASP A 61 2.89 -16.71 4.37
CA ASP A 61 4.19 -16.04 4.25
C ASP A 61 4.73 -16.13 2.81
N ALA A 62 4.65 -17.32 2.20
CA ALA A 62 5.05 -17.53 0.81
C ALA A 62 4.14 -16.77 -0.19
N LEU A 63 2.85 -16.59 0.13
CA LEU A 63 1.96 -15.76 -0.69
C LEU A 63 2.36 -14.29 -0.60
N LEU A 64 2.62 -13.77 0.60
CA LEU A 64 3.05 -12.39 0.79
C LEU A 64 4.36 -12.11 0.03
N GLU A 65 5.32 -13.06 0.06
CA GLU A 65 6.57 -12.95 -0.70
C GLU A 65 6.32 -12.76 -2.19
N ARG A 66 5.44 -13.60 -2.78
CA ARG A 66 5.09 -13.46 -4.20
C ARG A 66 4.44 -12.12 -4.52
N LEU A 67 3.49 -11.69 -3.69
CA LEU A 67 2.76 -10.43 -3.89
C LEU A 67 3.68 -9.21 -3.85
N VAL A 68 4.63 -9.16 -2.89
CA VAL A 68 5.63 -8.09 -2.79
C VAL A 68 6.54 -8.09 -4.03
N HIS A 69 7.06 -9.25 -4.42
CA HIS A 69 7.94 -9.38 -5.57
C HIS A 69 7.24 -9.00 -6.90
N GLU A 70 6.00 -9.43 -7.09
CA GLU A 70 5.18 -9.07 -8.26
C GLU A 70 4.88 -7.56 -8.30
N ALA A 71 4.63 -6.95 -7.15
CA ALA A 71 4.42 -5.50 -7.05
C ALA A 71 5.66 -4.71 -7.46
N GLU A 72 6.84 -5.10 -6.96
CA GLU A 72 8.13 -4.50 -7.34
C GLU A 72 8.36 -4.58 -8.85
N GLY A 73 8.15 -5.75 -9.45
CA GLY A 73 8.34 -5.99 -10.89
C GLY A 73 7.36 -5.26 -11.80
N SER A 74 6.14 -4.97 -11.31
CA SER A 74 5.06 -4.34 -12.08
C SER A 74 4.86 -2.86 -11.80
N GLY A 75 5.51 -2.31 -10.78
CA GLY A 75 5.28 -0.94 -10.31
C GLY A 75 3.89 -0.70 -9.70
N ARG A 76 3.16 -1.77 -9.32
CA ARG A 76 1.88 -1.66 -8.60
C ARG A 76 2.15 -1.18 -7.18
N ARG A 77 1.32 -0.30 -6.67
CA ARG A 77 1.44 0.24 -5.30
C ARG A 77 0.83 -0.74 -4.29
N VAL A 78 1.46 -1.91 -4.14
CA VAL A 78 1.10 -2.93 -3.15
C VAL A 78 2.23 -3.00 -2.12
N TYR A 79 1.91 -2.73 -0.87
CA TYR A 79 2.85 -2.74 0.24
C TYR A 79 2.48 -3.88 1.18
N GLY A 80 3.37 -4.85 1.35
CA GLY A 80 3.19 -5.99 2.24
C GLY A 80 3.93 -5.78 3.55
N VAL A 81 3.28 -6.07 4.67
CA VAL A 81 3.88 -6.03 6.01
C VAL A 81 3.56 -7.33 6.72
N SER A 82 4.61 -8.09 7.11
CA SER A 82 4.48 -9.27 7.96
C SER A 82 4.52 -8.85 9.43
N LEU A 83 3.47 -9.17 10.14
CA LEU A 83 3.20 -8.78 11.53
C LEU A 83 3.10 -10.03 12.41
N HIS A 84 4.14 -10.27 13.21
CA HIS A 84 4.22 -11.46 14.04
C HIS A 84 3.51 -11.25 15.38
N VAL A 85 2.54 -12.13 15.67
CA VAL A 85 1.74 -12.12 16.91
C VAL A 85 2.42 -12.94 18.00
N ASP A 86 2.19 -12.59 19.28
CA ASP A 86 2.87 -13.20 20.44
C ASP A 86 2.08 -14.31 21.14
N TYR A 87 0.81 -14.53 20.80
CA TYR A 87 0.01 -15.53 21.50
C TYR A 87 0.36 -17.00 21.16
N TRP A 88 1.23 -17.22 20.19
CA TRP A 88 1.83 -18.53 19.90
C TRP A 88 3.10 -18.82 20.71
N ASP A 89 3.75 -17.80 21.30
CA ASP A 89 5.05 -17.91 21.97
C ASP A 89 5.02 -18.89 23.16
N GLN A 90 3.87 -19.09 23.78
CA GLN A 90 3.68 -20.00 24.92
C GLN A 90 3.62 -21.49 24.54
N LEU A 91 3.66 -21.82 23.25
CA LEU A 91 3.53 -23.19 22.76
C LEU A 91 4.88 -23.87 22.48
N GLY A 92 5.93 -23.46 23.19
CA GLY A 92 7.25 -24.08 23.20
C GLY A 92 8.31 -23.40 22.33
N TRP A 93 7.92 -22.45 21.47
CA TRP A 93 8.84 -21.63 20.68
C TRP A 93 8.48 -20.15 20.80
N ARG A 94 9.45 -19.33 21.15
CA ARG A 94 9.28 -17.88 21.17
C ARG A 94 9.70 -17.28 19.83
N ASP A 95 8.75 -16.72 19.10
CA ASP A 95 9.01 -16.00 17.87
C ASP A 95 9.76 -14.69 18.15
N ARG A 96 10.98 -14.56 17.62
CA ARG A 96 11.83 -13.38 17.85
C ARG A 96 11.31 -12.10 17.18
N PHE A 97 10.33 -12.21 16.31
CA PHE A 97 9.69 -11.10 15.62
C PHE A 97 8.36 -10.71 16.27
N SER A 98 7.84 -11.53 17.18
CA SER A 98 6.54 -11.33 17.81
C SER A 98 6.48 -10.07 18.68
N SER A 99 5.30 -9.49 18.76
CA SER A 99 5.07 -8.31 19.58
C SER A 99 3.63 -8.24 20.08
N ALA A 100 3.47 -7.98 21.38
CA ALA A 100 2.16 -7.70 21.97
C ALA A 100 1.46 -6.49 21.36
N ALA A 101 2.21 -5.54 20.78
CA ALA A 101 1.63 -4.42 20.05
C ALA A 101 0.94 -4.89 18.75
N VAL A 102 1.53 -5.85 18.06
CA VAL A 102 0.95 -6.48 16.87
C VAL A 102 -0.33 -7.24 17.23
N THR A 103 -0.31 -8.05 18.29
CA THR A 103 -1.50 -8.77 18.77
C THR A 103 -2.63 -7.81 19.16
N ARG A 104 -2.30 -6.67 19.78
CA ARG A 104 -3.31 -5.62 20.06
C ARG A 104 -3.89 -5.02 18.78
N ARG A 105 -3.05 -4.76 17.75
CA ARG A 105 -3.49 -4.26 16.44
C ARG A 105 -4.45 -5.25 15.79
N GLN A 106 -4.13 -6.53 15.78
CA GLN A 106 -5.00 -7.59 15.28
C GLN A 106 -6.34 -7.64 16.04
N SER A 107 -6.26 -7.56 17.38
CA SER A 107 -7.47 -7.54 18.22
C SER A 107 -8.39 -6.33 17.96
N GLN A 108 -7.82 -5.19 17.55
CA GLN A 108 -8.61 -4.03 17.12
C GLN A 108 -9.33 -4.31 15.80
N TYR A 109 -8.65 -4.92 14.81
CA TYR A 109 -9.29 -5.37 13.57
C TYR A 109 -10.40 -6.39 13.84
N ALA A 110 -10.16 -7.38 14.71
CA ALA A 110 -11.20 -8.36 15.08
C ALA A 110 -12.46 -7.68 15.62
N ARG A 111 -12.31 -6.67 16.48
CA ARG A 111 -13.48 -5.88 16.97
C ARG A 111 -14.16 -5.12 15.85
N ARG A 112 -13.41 -4.48 14.96
CA ARG A 112 -13.93 -3.73 13.82
C ARG A 112 -14.74 -4.61 12.87
N PHE A 113 -14.23 -5.82 12.57
CA PHE A 113 -14.89 -6.76 11.67
C PHE A 113 -15.93 -7.65 12.35
N GLY A 114 -16.11 -7.52 13.67
CA GLY A 114 -17.06 -8.33 14.45
C GLY A 114 -16.66 -9.81 14.54
N LEU A 115 -15.36 -10.11 14.47
CA LEU A 115 -14.85 -11.47 14.58
C LEU A 115 -14.99 -11.96 16.02
N LYS A 116 -15.30 -13.24 16.19
CA LYS A 116 -15.41 -13.88 17.51
C LYS A 116 -14.06 -14.09 18.19
N SER A 117 -13.00 -14.23 17.41
CA SER A 117 -11.61 -14.44 17.89
C SER A 117 -10.62 -13.94 16.84
N ILE A 118 -9.41 -13.62 17.29
CA ILE A 118 -8.24 -13.45 16.40
C ILE A 118 -7.75 -14.82 15.95
N TYR A 119 -7.10 -14.88 14.78
CA TYR A 119 -6.56 -16.13 14.21
C TYR A 119 -5.33 -15.84 13.32
N THR A 120 -4.54 -16.87 13.05
CA THR A 120 -3.45 -16.84 12.06
C THR A 120 -3.55 -18.05 11.12
N PRO A 121 -3.12 -17.87 9.87
CA PRO A 121 -2.72 -16.61 9.23
C PRO A 121 -3.92 -15.76 8.85
N GLU A 122 -3.95 -14.49 9.26
CA GLU A 122 -4.97 -13.52 8.86
C GLU A 122 -4.32 -12.45 7.96
N VAL A 123 -4.96 -12.11 6.85
CA VAL A 123 -4.61 -10.95 6.02
C VAL A 123 -5.70 -9.90 6.16
N VAL A 124 -5.26 -8.66 6.38
CA VAL A 124 -6.11 -7.46 6.30
C VAL A 124 -5.61 -6.60 5.14
N VAL A 125 -6.50 -6.21 4.24
CA VAL A 125 -6.15 -5.30 3.12
C VAL A 125 -6.83 -3.95 3.32
N ASN A 126 -6.02 -2.91 3.37
CA ASN A 126 -6.43 -1.51 3.59
C ASN A 126 -7.33 -1.26 4.81
N GLY A 127 -7.39 -2.16 5.79
CA GLY A 127 -8.34 -2.05 6.92
C GLY A 127 -9.81 -2.21 6.51
N ASP A 128 -10.10 -2.60 5.27
CA ASP A 128 -11.47 -2.70 4.73
C ASP A 128 -12.02 -4.12 4.69
N GLY A 129 -11.15 -5.11 4.80
CA GLY A 129 -11.57 -6.51 4.81
C GLY A 129 -10.45 -7.43 5.29
N GLU A 130 -10.85 -8.57 5.82
CA GLU A 130 -9.96 -9.63 6.27
C GLU A 130 -10.24 -10.95 5.53
N CYS A 131 -9.27 -11.83 5.51
CA CYS A 131 -9.43 -13.21 5.05
C CYS A 131 -8.29 -14.09 5.56
N VAL A 132 -8.47 -15.41 5.43
CA VAL A 132 -7.40 -16.38 5.70
C VAL A 132 -6.22 -16.10 4.75
N GLY A 133 -5.05 -15.81 5.34
CA GLY A 133 -3.87 -15.33 4.62
C GLY A 133 -3.31 -16.29 3.57
N SER A 134 -3.59 -17.58 3.67
CA SER A 134 -3.22 -18.59 2.65
C SER A 134 -4.22 -18.71 1.50
N ASN A 135 -5.38 -18.02 1.55
CA ASN A 135 -6.36 -18.01 0.46
C ASN A 135 -5.98 -16.98 -0.61
N ALA A 136 -5.14 -17.40 -1.56
CA ALA A 136 -4.60 -16.52 -2.60
C ALA A 136 -5.69 -15.79 -3.41
N GLY A 137 -6.81 -16.46 -3.72
CA GLY A 137 -7.90 -15.85 -4.48
C GLY A 137 -8.61 -14.73 -3.70
N ALA A 138 -8.85 -14.95 -2.40
CA ALA A 138 -9.47 -13.94 -1.54
C ALA A 138 -8.54 -12.74 -1.34
N VAL A 139 -7.25 -12.98 -1.08
CA VAL A 139 -6.25 -11.92 -0.92
C VAL A 139 -6.12 -11.10 -2.19
N GLN A 140 -5.98 -11.75 -3.36
CA GLN A 140 -5.87 -11.06 -4.65
C GLN A 140 -7.11 -10.22 -4.95
N GLY A 141 -8.31 -10.75 -4.70
CA GLY A 141 -9.56 -10.01 -4.91
C GLY A 141 -9.68 -8.77 -4.03
N GLN A 142 -9.16 -8.80 -2.80
CA GLN A 142 -9.10 -7.62 -1.94
C GLN A 142 -8.07 -6.60 -2.44
N ILE A 143 -6.89 -7.04 -2.88
CA ILE A 143 -5.86 -6.17 -3.46
C ILE A 143 -6.39 -5.46 -4.72
N ASP A 144 -7.02 -6.19 -5.63
CA ASP A 144 -7.56 -5.61 -6.87
C ASP A 144 -8.66 -4.59 -6.59
N ARG A 145 -9.50 -4.86 -5.60
CA ARG A 145 -10.50 -3.89 -5.12
C ARG A 145 -9.83 -2.64 -4.55
N ALA A 146 -8.82 -2.79 -3.69
CA ALA A 146 -8.08 -1.67 -3.11
C ALA A 146 -7.43 -0.79 -4.18
N LEU A 147 -6.80 -1.40 -5.19
CA LEU A 147 -6.16 -0.70 -6.30
C LEU A 147 -7.13 -0.02 -7.26
N SER A 148 -8.38 -0.48 -7.33
CA SER A 148 -9.41 0.14 -8.17
C SER A 148 -9.92 1.49 -7.65
N HIS A 149 -9.61 1.83 -6.39
CA HIS A 149 -9.99 3.09 -5.78
C HIS A 149 -8.79 4.03 -5.70
N ALA A 150 -8.97 5.28 -6.10
CA ALA A 150 -7.92 6.29 -5.98
C ALA A 150 -7.52 6.52 -4.52
N SER A 151 -6.22 6.65 -4.26
CA SER A 151 -5.74 7.07 -2.95
C SER A 151 -6.20 8.49 -2.64
N GLN A 152 -6.69 8.72 -1.43
CA GLN A 152 -7.13 10.05 -0.99
C GLN A 152 -5.96 10.99 -0.72
N LEU A 153 -4.81 10.41 -0.32
CA LEU A 153 -3.60 11.15 -0.03
C LEU A 153 -2.36 10.27 -0.24
N THR A 154 -1.19 10.88 -0.26
CA THR A 154 0.10 10.17 -0.25
C THR A 154 0.98 10.84 0.79
N PRO A 155 1.43 10.12 1.83
CA PRO A 155 2.34 10.70 2.81
C PRO A 155 3.68 11.04 2.15
N GLY A 156 4.18 12.24 2.37
CA GLY A 156 5.56 12.62 2.01
C GLY A 156 6.53 11.93 2.97
N LEU A 157 7.53 11.23 2.43
CA LEU A 157 8.47 10.46 3.25
C LEU A 157 9.91 10.74 2.84
N SER A 158 10.78 10.93 3.84
CA SER A 158 12.22 10.81 3.65
C SER A 158 12.85 10.13 4.87
N VAL A 159 13.90 9.36 4.65
CA VAL A 159 14.54 8.55 5.69
C VAL A 159 16.03 8.86 5.72
N SER A 160 16.56 9.11 6.93
CA SER A 160 17.99 9.07 7.21
C SER A 160 18.28 7.97 8.23
N ALA A 161 19.39 7.27 8.05
CA ALA A 161 19.79 6.15 8.89
C ALA A 161 21.10 6.48 9.61
N GLU A 162 21.10 6.35 10.93
CA GLU A 162 22.27 6.52 11.79
C GLU A 162 22.41 5.29 12.71
N GLY A 163 23.29 4.36 12.33
CA GLY A 163 23.43 3.10 13.06
C GLY A 163 22.11 2.34 13.12
N GLN A 164 21.60 2.13 14.32
CA GLN A 164 20.35 1.41 14.58
C GLN A 164 19.11 2.34 14.60
N GLU A 165 19.26 3.63 14.41
CA GLU A 165 18.14 4.56 14.34
C GLU A 165 17.80 4.93 12.89
N LEU A 166 16.51 4.94 12.59
CA LEU A 166 15.94 5.48 11.36
C LEU A 166 15.12 6.72 11.71
N ARG A 167 15.52 7.87 11.22
CA ARG A 167 14.79 9.13 11.38
C ARG A 167 13.92 9.33 10.14
N VAL A 168 12.63 9.11 10.30
CA VAL A 168 11.64 9.19 9.24
C VAL A 168 10.94 10.52 9.31
N ARG A 169 11.24 11.43 8.39
CA ARG A 169 10.47 12.67 8.23
C ARG A 169 9.21 12.34 7.46
N CYS A 170 8.08 12.65 8.08
CA CYS A 170 6.77 12.45 7.50
C CYS A 170 6.07 13.79 7.27
N ASP A 171 5.38 13.90 6.14
CA ASP A 171 4.56 15.04 5.76
C ASP A 171 3.17 14.56 5.36
N VAL A 172 2.16 14.90 6.15
CA VAL A 172 0.75 14.57 5.89
C VAL A 172 -0.08 15.82 6.07
N PRO A 173 -0.24 16.64 5.02
CA PRO A 173 -1.07 17.82 5.08
C PRO A 173 -2.57 17.43 5.09
N HIS A 174 -3.35 18.16 5.89
CA HIS A 174 -4.82 18.07 5.91
C HIS A 174 -5.39 16.65 6.05
N PRO A 175 -4.95 15.85 7.03
CA PRO A 175 -5.51 14.53 7.25
C PRO A 175 -6.97 14.64 7.72
N PRO A 176 -7.83 13.65 7.42
CA PRO A 176 -9.16 13.59 8.03
C PRO A 176 -9.09 13.54 9.56
N LYS A 177 -10.10 14.10 10.22
CA LYS A 177 -10.18 14.10 11.68
C LYS A 177 -10.12 12.67 12.25
N GLY A 178 -9.27 12.47 13.25
CA GLY A 178 -9.07 11.18 13.91
C GLY A 178 -8.23 10.18 13.12
N ALA A 179 -7.68 10.58 11.97
CA ALA A 179 -6.75 9.73 11.23
C ALA A 179 -5.43 9.57 11.99
N THR A 180 -4.81 8.42 11.78
CA THR A 180 -3.49 8.08 12.33
C THR A 180 -2.48 7.88 11.21
N LEU A 181 -1.21 8.16 11.49
CA LEU A 181 -0.07 7.76 10.68
C LEU A 181 0.57 6.55 11.34
N ASN A 182 0.69 5.48 10.59
CA ASN A 182 1.43 4.29 10.97
C ASN A 182 2.74 4.28 10.18
N VAL A 183 3.86 4.02 10.85
CA VAL A 183 5.18 3.95 10.22
C VAL A 183 5.89 2.71 10.72
N ALA A 184 6.23 1.82 9.80
CA ALA A 184 6.93 0.57 10.09
C ALA A 184 8.32 0.54 9.46
N TRP A 185 9.30 0.11 10.22
CA TRP A 185 10.53 -0.43 9.67
C TRP A 185 10.32 -1.91 9.38
N VAL A 186 10.44 -2.31 8.12
CA VAL A 186 10.32 -3.70 7.70
C VAL A 186 11.64 -4.22 7.14
N GLN A 187 12.07 -5.37 7.65
CA GLN A 187 13.23 -6.11 7.17
C GLN A 187 12.82 -6.90 5.92
N SER A 188 13.50 -6.68 4.80
CA SER A 188 13.10 -7.28 3.49
C SER A 188 13.07 -8.80 3.53
N SER A 189 13.99 -9.45 4.24
CA SER A 189 14.05 -10.91 4.31
C SER A 189 14.57 -11.35 5.68
N ALA A 190 13.98 -12.39 6.22
CA ALA A 190 14.42 -13.04 7.46
C ALA A 190 14.26 -14.55 7.35
N PHE A 191 15.15 -15.27 8.03
CA PHE A 191 15.10 -16.72 8.15
C PHE A 191 15.09 -17.11 9.61
N SER A 192 14.34 -18.15 9.94
CA SER A 192 14.37 -18.77 11.26
C SER A 192 14.33 -20.29 11.15
N ALA A 193 14.78 -20.97 12.20
CA ALA A 193 14.77 -22.42 12.32
C ALA A 193 14.27 -22.77 13.72
N PRO A 194 12.94 -22.77 13.95
CA PRO A 194 12.37 -23.18 15.23
C PRO A 194 12.83 -24.59 15.58
N ASP A 195 13.27 -24.77 16.82
CA ASP A 195 13.64 -26.10 17.35
C ASP A 195 12.49 -26.76 18.12
N ALA A 196 11.40 -26.02 18.35
CA ALA A 196 10.19 -26.48 19.03
C ALA A 196 8.92 -25.86 18.45
N GLY A 197 7.75 -26.17 19.01
CA GLY A 197 6.46 -25.73 18.52
C GLY A 197 6.03 -26.48 17.27
N GLU A 198 4.94 -26.03 16.63
CA GLU A 198 4.34 -26.73 15.48
C GLU A 198 5.22 -26.73 14.21
N ASN A 199 6.18 -25.80 14.11
CA ASN A 199 7.13 -25.71 12.99
C ASN A 199 8.54 -26.18 13.41
N GLY A 200 8.70 -26.88 14.52
CA GLY A 200 9.98 -27.40 14.99
C GLY A 200 10.70 -28.21 13.92
N GLY A 201 12.02 -27.93 13.73
CA GLY A 201 12.87 -28.59 12.72
C GLY A 201 12.69 -28.10 11.27
N ARG A 202 11.84 -27.10 11.02
CA ARG A 202 11.67 -26.47 9.70
C ARG A 202 12.50 -25.20 9.57
N THR A 203 12.97 -24.91 8.37
CA THR A 203 13.47 -23.56 8.04
C THR A 203 12.30 -22.73 7.51
N LEU A 204 12.05 -21.60 8.14
CA LEU A 204 11.03 -20.64 7.76
C LEU A 204 11.68 -19.44 7.08
N ARG A 205 11.02 -18.91 6.06
CA ARG A 205 11.40 -17.67 5.40
C ARG A 205 10.26 -16.67 5.50
N HIS A 206 10.61 -15.45 5.88
CA HIS A 206 9.69 -14.34 6.02
C HIS A 206 10.18 -13.16 5.19
N VAL A 207 9.25 -12.35 4.69
CA VAL A 207 9.54 -11.10 3.96
C VAL A 207 8.84 -9.93 4.62
N ASN A 208 9.41 -8.74 4.46
CA ASN A 208 8.86 -7.49 4.97
C ASN A 208 8.39 -7.59 6.44
N VAL A 209 9.25 -8.19 7.26
CA VAL A 209 8.97 -8.40 8.69
C VAL A 209 9.04 -7.07 9.43
N ALA A 210 7.94 -6.65 10.04
CA ALA A 210 7.91 -5.45 10.86
C ALA A 210 8.79 -5.63 12.11
N ARG A 211 9.84 -4.81 12.23
CA ARG A 211 10.79 -4.82 13.36
C ARG A 211 10.53 -3.69 14.33
N ASP A 212 9.93 -2.60 13.87
CA ASP A 212 9.40 -1.52 14.68
C ASP A 212 8.18 -0.91 13.97
N LEU A 213 7.13 -0.63 14.73
CA LEU A 213 5.89 -0.04 14.25
C LEU A 213 5.44 1.04 15.22
N LYS A 214 5.32 2.27 14.72
CA LYS A 214 4.81 3.41 15.46
C LYS A 214 3.49 3.87 14.87
N THR A 215 2.56 4.23 15.73
CA THR A 215 1.29 4.86 15.37
C THR A 215 1.19 6.19 16.07
N VAL A 216 0.91 7.25 15.32
CA VAL A 216 0.76 8.61 15.85
C VAL A 216 -0.55 9.23 15.35
N ASP A 217 -1.19 10.01 16.20
CA ASP A 217 -2.36 10.82 15.86
C ASP A 217 -1.95 12.02 15.00
N LEU A 218 -2.66 12.25 13.89
CA LEU A 218 -2.27 13.28 12.93
C LEU A 218 -2.78 14.69 13.27
N GLY A 219 -3.80 14.82 14.12
CA GLY A 219 -4.40 16.12 14.42
C GLY A 219 -4.88 16.87 13.18
N ALA A 220 -4.50 18.13 13.02
CA ALA A 220 -4.84 18.97 11.86
C ALA A 220 -3.82 18.88 10.72
N GLY A 221 -2.71 18.22 10.94
CA GLY A 221 -1.61 17.99 10.00
C GLY A 221 -0.39 17.46 10.74
N PHE A 222 0.50 16.80 10.03
CA PHE A 222 1.71 16.22 10.61
C PHE A 222 2.92 16.54 9.73
N HIS A 223 3.91 17.22 10.33
CA HIS A 223 5.16 17.62 9.69
C HIS A 223 6.30 17.42 10.69
N ASP A 224 6.61 16.18 11.01
CA ASP A 224 7.56 15.84 12.07
C ASP A 224 8.42 14.63 11.73
N VAL A 225 9.32 14.27 12.62
CA VAL A 225 10.23 13.14 12.52
C VAL A 225 9.81 12.04 13.49
N ILE A 226 9.56 10.85 12.95
CA ILE A 226 9.35 9.64 13.74
C ILE A 226 10.67 8.87 13.77
N VAL A 227 11.11 8.48 14.97
CA VAL A 227 12.30 7.64 15.14
C VAL A 227 11.87 6.19 15.26
N LEU A 228 12.36 5.36 14.34
CA LEU A 228 12.20 3.90 14.38
C LEU A 228 13.52 3.26 14.79
N HIS A 229 13.44 2.11 15.43
CA HIS A 229 14.58 1.31 15.81
C HIS A 229 14.80 0.15 14.83
N ARG A 230 16.03 0.05 14.32
CA ARG A 230 16.51 -1.01 13.45
C ARG A 230 17.46 -1.90 14.24
N PRO A 231 16.99 -3.03 14.84
CA PRO A 231 17.81 -3.85 15.75
C PRO A 231 19.10 -4.37 15.12
N GLU A 232 19.06 -4.60 13.81
CA GLU A 232 20.20 -5.03 13.00
C GLU A 232 20.29 -4.14 11.76
N VAL A 233 21.52 -3.80 11.35
CA VAL A 233 21.73 -2.99 10.12
C VAL A 233 21.59 -3.89 8.91
N GLN A 234 20.40 -3.96 8.37
CA GLN A 234 20.03 -4.82 7.23
C GLN A 234 19.28 -4.01 6.16
N ASP A 235 19.14 -4.60 4.99
CA ASP A 235 18.27 -4.09 3.94
C ASP A 235 16.81 -4.21 4.33
N GLY A 236 16.04 -3.21 3.96
CA GLY A 236 14.61 -3.16 4.21
C GLY A 236 14.00 -1.89 3.66
N GLU A 237 12.81 -1.59 4.12
CA GLU A 237 12.12 -0.36 3.77
C GLU A 237 11.35 0.21 4.96
N VAL A 238 11.15 1.51 4.93
CA VAL A 238 10.16 2.17 5.78
C VAL A 238 8.86 2.25 4.99
N ILE A 239 7.82 1.61 5.50
CA ILE A 239 6.47 1.71 4.96
C ILE A 239 5.68 2.62 5.89
N ALA A 240 5.02 3.64 5.33
CA ALA A 240 4.12 4.51 6.08
C ALA A 240 2.75 4.57 5.43
N TRP A 241 1.70 4.53 6.26
CA TRP A 241 0.32 4.64 5.78
C TRP A 241 -0.53 5.49 6.72
N VAL A 242 -1.39 6.28 6.10
CA VAL A 242 -2.42 7.03 6.81
C VAL A 242 -3.69 6.20 6.86
N GLN A 243 -4.24 6.06 8.03
CA GLN A 243 -5.41 5.24 8.29
C GLN A 243 -6.51 6.06 8.94
N ALA A 244 -7.74 5.88 8.51
CA ALA A 244 -8.90 6.52 9.12
C ALA A 244 -9.08 6.08 10.60
N ALA A 245 -9.84 6.86 11.36
CA ALA A 245 -10.13 6.55 12.76
C ALA A 245 -10.57 5.10 12.98
N ASP A 246 -10.30 4.57 14.18
CA ASP A 246 -10.69 3.22 14.62
C ASP A 246 -10.17 2.10 13.69
N GLN A 247 -8.93 2.22 13.23
CA GLN A 247 -8.33 1.34 12.24
C GLN A 247 -9.19 1.16 10.99
N GLY A 248 -9.83 2.25 10.54
CA GLY A 248 -10.61 2.27 9.32
C GLY A 248 -9.78 2.11 8.06
N SER A 249 -10.34 2.53 6.94
CA SER A 249 -9.71 2.41 5.62
C SER A 249 -8.34 3.10 5.56
N VAL A 250 -7.39 2.50 4.87
CA VAL A 250 -6.12 3.14 4.51
C VAL A 250 -6.39 4.18 3.44
N LEU A 251 -6.09 5.44 3.77
CA LEU A 251 -6.32 6.61 2.92
C LEU A 251 -5.20 6.84 1.91
N GLY A 252 -4.02 6.31 2.22
CA GLY A 252 -2.85 6.36 1.39
C GLY A 252 -1.64 5.74 2.07
N ALA A 253 -0.68 5.29 1.27
CA ALA A 253 0.57 4.69 1.75
C ALA A 253 1.73 5.03 0.82
N GLY A 254 2.94 4.91 1.36
CA GLY A 254 4.19 5.04 0.62
C GLY A 254 5.31 4.28 1.31
N ALA A 255 6.39 4.04 0.58
CA ALA A 255 7.56 3.37 1.11
C ALA A 255 8.86 4.04 0.64
N VAL A 256 9.91 3.88 1.44
CA VAL A 256 11.28 4.32 1.13
C VAL A 256 12.23 3.19 1.47
N ALA A 257 12.98 2.72 0.47
CA ALA A 257 13.99 1.69 0.67
C ALA A 257 15.15 2.21 1.53
N VAL A 258 15.61 1.37 2.45
CA VAL A 258 16.77 1.63 3.30
C VAL A 258 17.78 0.50 3.10
N ARG A 259 18.97 0.86 2.64
CA ARG A 259 20.06 -0.11 2.43
C ARG A 259 20.95 -0.20 3.67
N ALA A 260 21.47 -1.38 3.94
CA ALA A 260 22.58 -1.51 4.85
C ALA A 260 23.77 -0.71 4.27
N GLN A 261 24.31 0.23 5.05
CA GLN A 261 25.54 0.88 4.64
C GLN A 261 26.64 -0.17 4.65
N ALA A 262 27.38 -0.32 3.54
CA ALA A 262 28.60 -1.09 3.54
C ALA A 262 29.53 -0.46 4.60
N ALA A 263 30.08 -1.29 5.51
CA ALA A 263 31.08 -0.81 6.44
C ALA A 263 32.21 -0.17 5.63
N ALA A 264 32.45 1.12 5.85
CA ALA A 264 33.63 1.77 5.30
C ALA A 264 34.85 1.11 5.97
N HIS A 265 35.59 0.33 5.20
CA HIS A 265 36.88 -0.29 5.60
C HIS A 265 38.01 0.72 5.48
#